data_8d78fe22199e166919495821783b964c
#
_entry.id   8d78fe22199e166919495821783b964c
#
_cell.length_a   1.000
_cell.length_b   1.000
_cell.length_c   1.000
_cell.angle_alpha   90.00
_cell.angle_beta   90.00
_cell.angle_gamma   90.00
#
_symmetry.space_group_name_H-M   'P 1'
#
loop_
_entity.id
_entity.type
_entity.pdbx_description
1 polymer ?
#
loop_
_entity_poly.entity_id
_entity_poly.type
_entity_poly.pdbx_seq_one_letter_code
_entity_poly.pdbx_strand_id
1 'polypeptide(L)'
;MQIDSAVLYIFRKELAAKIIPAQVRQIHQIDNRIIDIELFRSYEKPIHLIFDTYRPLIYITKNLKKDTGYIPSQTFCMTLRKQLEGSRLSSIEQPDFDRFLKFNFDRIEAGGKIITKSLCMELIPSAPNLILTEDNVIIDACLRGKKMERILAPGKPYVRNSYASRNNFLLFSAEEILQILKFGQLQDSSVQQWIFDTFNGFSSFLAEELFSRTKIKADPVSYTHLRAHET
;
A
#
# COMPACT_ATOMS: atom_id res chain seq x y z
N MET A 1 -12.40 8.57 6.73
CA MET A 1 -11.26 9.22 6.05
C MET A 1 -10.70 8.22 5.05
N GLN A 2 -10.62 8.57 3.81
CA GLN A 2 -10.06 7.69 2.77
C GLN A 2 -8.58 8.07 2.61
N ILE A 3 -7.68 7.10 2.80
CA ILE A 3 -6.24 7.31 2.58
C ILE A 3 -6.02 7.25 1.07
N ASP A 4 -5.53 8.32 0.49
CA ASP A 4 -5.06 8.33 -0.90
C ASP A 4 -3.59 7.91 -1.02
N SER A 5 -3.13 7.75 -2.25
CA SER A 5 -1.77 7.24 -2.49
C SER A 5 -0.68 8.25 -2.13
N ALA A 6 -0.96 9.56 -2.20
CA ALA A 6 0.01 10.58 -1.83
C ALA A 6 0.23 10.62 -0.32
N VAL A 7 -0.86 10.58 0.46
CA VAL A 7 -0.79 10.46 1.92
C VAL A 7 -0.08 9.17 2.31
N LEU A 8 -0.41 8.06 1.64
CA LEU A 8 0.23 6.77 1.88
C LEU A 8 1.74 6.79 1.56
N TYR A 9 2.14 7.52 0.52
CA TYR A 9 3.56 7.67 0.16
C TYR A 9 4.37 8.38 1.24
N ILE A 10 3.84 9.47 1.78
CA ILE A 10 4.48 10.21 2.88
C ILE A 10 4.50 9.34 4.14
N PHE A 11 3.35 8.74 4.48
CA PHE A 11 3.23 7.82 5.62
C PHE A 11 4.23 6.66 5.54
N ARG A 12 4.38 6.02 4.37
CA ARG A 12 5.37 4.96 4.16
C ARG A 12 6.80 5.42 4.47
N LYS A 13 7.19 6.63 4.00
CA LYS A 13 8.53 7.18 4.28
C LYS A 13 8.76 7.41 5.77
N GLU A 14 7.80 8.02 6.45
CA GLU A 14 7.88 8.25 7.90
C GLU A 14 7.86 6.95 8.69
N LEU A 15 7.01 6.01 8.30
CA LEU A 15 6.93 4.70 8.93
C LEU A 15 8.25 3.94 8.78
N ALA A 16 8.78 3.87 7.57
CA ALA A 16 10.07 3.21 7.31
C ALA A 16 11.21 3.80 8.16
N ALA A 17 11.31 5.12 8.24
CA ALA A 17 12.31 5.78 9.06
C ALA A 17 12.18 5.45 10.57
N LYS A 18 10.96 5.20 11.04
CA LYS A 18 10.69 4.90 12.45
C LYS A 18 10.90 3.44 12.83
N ILE A 19 10.61 2.49 11.92
CA ILE A 19 10.55 1.06 12.28
C ILE A 19 11.55 0.18 11.54
N ILE A 20 12.27 0.68 10.55
CA ILE A 20 13.28 -0.11 9.83
C ILE A 20 14.68 0.26 10.31
N PRO A 21 15.52 -0.73 10.57
CA PRO A 21 15.21 -2.15 10.66
C PRO A 21 14.65 -2.53 12.04
N ALA A 22 13.75 -3.51 12.09
CA ALA A 22 13.24 -4.05 13.35
C ALA A 22 13.02 -5.56 13.26
N GLN A 23 13.17 -6.27 14.38
CA GLN A 23 12.90 -7.70 14.48
C GLN A 23 11.44 -7.93 14.87
N VAL A 24 10.78 -8.88 14.21
CA VAL A 24 9.46 -9.36 14.61
C VAL A 24 9.60 -10.22 15.86
N ARG A 25 9.03 -9.78 16.97
CA ARG A 25 9.08 -10.47 18.25
C ARG A 25 7.89 -11.40 18.42
N GLN A 26 6.68 -10.86 18.31
CA GLN A 26 5.43 -11.59 18.47
C GLN A 26 4.37 -11.04 17.52
N ILE A 27 3.42 -11.89 17.16
CA ILE A 27 2.27 -11.51 16.34
C ILE A 27 0.99 -11.86 17.07
N HIS A 28 0.11 -10.88 17.23
CA HIS A 28 -1.14 -11.03 17.94
C HIS A 28 -2.33 -10.78 17.01
N GLN A 29 -3.39 -11.50 17.26
CA GLN A 29 -4.68 -11.20 16.68
C GLN A 29 -5.48 -10.36 17.67
N ILE A 30 -5.79 -9.13 17.32
CA ILE A 30 -6.59 -8.22 18.13
C ILE A 30 -8.07 -8.46 17.88
N ASP A 31 -8.43 -8.66 16.61
CA ASP A 31 -9.78 -8.96 16.15
C ASP A 31 -9.69 -9.86 14.89
N ASN A 32 -10.80 -10.37 14.42
CA ASN A 32 -10.88 -11.27 13.25
C ASN A 32 -10.14 -10.74 12.03
N ARG A 33 -10.02 -9.42 11.90
CA ARG A 33 -9.40 -8.72 10.76
C ARG A 33 -8.37 -7.67 11.17
N ILE A 34 -7.91 -7.72 12.42
CA ILE A 34 -6.90 -6.80 12.95
C ILE A 34 -5.72 -7.61 13.47
N ILE A 35 -4.56 -7.38 12.88
CA ILE A 35 -3.30 -8.04 13.23
C ILE A 35 -2.34 -7.00 13.82
N ASP A 36 -1.72 -7.36 14.92
CA ASP A 36 -0.61 -6.65 15.54
C ASP A 36 0.69 -7.41 15.33
N ILE A 37 1.70 -6.72 14.85
CA ILE A 37 3.08 -7.22 14.78
C ILE A 37 3.92 -6.41 15.76
N GLU A 38 4.35 -7.06 16.84
CA GLU A 38 5.26 -6.48 17.81
C GLU A 38 6.69 -6.47 17.25
N LEU A 39 7.20 -5.27 17.01
CA LEU A 39 8.53 -5.00 16.48
C LEU A 39 9.47 -4.58 17.60
N PHE A 40 10.68 -5.12 17.58
CA PHE A 40 11.74 -4.83 18.54
C PHE A 40 12.95 -4.23 17.83
N ARG A 41 13.50 -3.17 18.43
CA ARG A 41 14.80 -2.58 18.10
C ARG A 41 15.63 -2.56 19.36
N SER A 42 16.95 -2.78 19.21
CA SER A 42 17.87 -2.79 20.35
C SER A 42 17.74 -1.49 21.16
N TYR A 43 17.63 -1.63 22.48
CA TYR A 43 17.54 -0.54 23.45
C TYR A 43 16.28 0.35 23.38
N GLU A 44 15.24 -0.06 22.60
CA GLU A 44 13.98 0.68 22.49
C GLU A 44 12.82 -0.13 23.06
N LYS A 45 11.74 0.61 23.44
CA LYS A 45 10.47 -0.05 23.78
C LYS A 45 9.86 -0.69 22.53
N PRO A 46 9.17 -1.83 22.67
CA PRO A 46 8.48 -2.46 21.55
C PRO A 46 7.54 -1.47 20.84
N ILE A 47 7.47 -1.59 19.54
CA ILE A 47 6.53 -0.84 18.68
C ILE A 47 5.55 -1.85 18.13
N HIS A 48 4.27 -1.56 18.24
CA HIS A 48 3.18 -2.36 17.69
C HIS A 48 2.78 -1.79 16.33
N LEU A 49 2.96 -2.59 15.27
CA LEU A 49 2.54 -2.28 13.92
C LEU A 49 1.19 -2.96 13.67
N ILE A 50 0.13 -2.15 13.55
CA ILE A 50 -1.24 -2.64 13.45
C ILE A 50 -1.71 -2.58 12.00
N PHE A 51 -2.29 -3.69 11.53
CA PHE A 51 -2.96 -3.83 10.25
C PHE A 51 -4.46 -4.04 10.49
N ASP A 52 -5.26 -3.06 10.14
CA ASP A 52 -6.72 -3.12 10.25
C ASP A 52 -7.33 -3.27 8.85
N THR A 53 -7.91 -4.44 8.55
CA THR A 53 -8.59 -4.70 7.28
C THR A 53 -10.10 -4.45 7.34
N TYR A 54 -10.67 -4.03 8.47
CA TYR A 54 -12.01 -3.46 8.51
C TYR A 54 -12.01 -2.01 8.01
N ARG A 55 -11.03 -1.25 8.50
CA ARG A 55 -10.86 0.17 8.17
C ARG A 55 -9.59 0.34 7.38
N PRO A 56 -9.42 -0.10 6.19
CA PRO A 56 -8.13 -0.19 5.49
C PRO A 56 -7.06 0.80 6.02
N LEU A 57 -6.52 0.51 7.19
CA LEU A 57 -5.59 1.36 7.96
C LEU A 57 -4.35 0.59 8.38
N ILE A 58 -3.23 1.31 8.45
CA ILE A 58 -2.00 0.87 9.09
C ILE A 58 -1.58 1.97 10.05
N TYR A 59 -1.20 1.60 11.26
CA TYR A 59 -0.68 2.55 12.25
C TYR A 59 0.29 1.90 13.23
N ILE A 60 1.04 2.72 13.94
CA ILE A 60 1.94 2.25 15.01
C ILE A 60 1.47 2.80 16.35
N THR A 61 1.68 2.01 17.40
CA THR A 61 1.46 2.41 18.80
C THR A 61 2.54 1.84 19.71
N LYS A 62 2.82 2.53 20.81
CA LYS A 62 3.71 2.02 21.88
C LYS A 62 2.94 1.37 23.02
N ASN A 63 1.65 1.62 23.09
CA ASN A 63 0.78 1.13 24.15
C ASN A 63 -0.40 0.38 23.54
N LEU A 64 -0.25 -0.94 23.40
CA LEU A 64 -1.37 -1.79 23.05
C LEU A 64 -2.19 -2.03 24.32
N LYS A 65 -3.42 -1.56 24.37
CA LYS A 65 -4.36 -1.95 25.43
C LYS A 65 -4.71 -3.42 25.20
N LYS A 66 -4.22 -4.30 26.08
CA LYS A 66 -4.52 -5.74 26.06
C LYS A 66 -5.92 -6.07 26.61
N ASP A 67 -6.88 -5.20 26.40
CA ASP A 67 -8.26 -5.33 26.92
C ASP A 67 -9.16 -6.17 25.99
N THR A 68 -8.54 -7.11 25.29
CA THR A 68 -9.28 -8.02 24.44
C THR A 68 -9.45 -9.33 25.17
N GLY A 69 -10.68 -9.71 25.44
CA GLY A 69 -11.01 -11.08 25.81
C GLY A 69 -10.30 -12.07 24.86
N TYR A 70 -10.06 -13.29 25.31
CA TYR A 70 -9.39 -14.30 24.50
C TYR A 70 -10.12 -14.48 23.15
N ILE A 71 -9.49 -13.99 22.07
CA ILE A 71 -9.93 -14.26 20.71
C ILE A 71 -9.07 -15.42 20.19
N PRO A 72 -9.66 -16.56 19.85
CA PRO A 72 -8.91 -17.68 19.26
C PRO A 72 -8.19 -17.18 18.00
N SER A 73 -6.87 -17.43 17.93
CA SER A 73 -6.10 -17.06 16.75
C SER A 73 -6.60 -17.80 15.52
N GLN A 74 -6.99 -17.05 14.50
CA GLN A 74 -7.39 -17.62 13.21
C GLN A 74 -6.18 -18.21 12.47
N THR A 75 -6.44 -19.07 11.53
CA THR A 75 -5.42 -19.76 10.71
C THR A 75 -4.40 -18.78 10.13
N PHE A 76 -4.85 -17.62 9.64
CA PHE A 76 -3.96 -16.60 9.07
C PHE A 76 -2.96 -16.05 10.09
N CYS A 77 -3.40 -15.72 11.31
CA CYS A 77 -2.51 -15.26 12.38
C CYS A 77 -1.48 -16.34 12.76
N MET A 78 -1.91 -17.61 12.84
CA MET A 78 -1.01 -18.73 13.10
C MET A 78 0.03 -18.89 11.98
N THR A 79 -0.38 -18.70 10.72
CA THR A 79 0.54 -18.72 9.59
C THR A 79 1.53 -17.56 9.68
N LEU A 80 1.09 -16.35 10.01
CA LEU A 80 1.99 -15.20 10.18
C LEU A 80 3.03 -15.47 11.28
N ARG A 81 2.63 -16.00 12.44
CA ARG A 81 3.56 -16.37 13.52
C ARG A 81 4.62 -17.33 13.01
N LYS A 82 4.21 -18.45 12.43
CA LYS A 82 5.13 -19.47 11.89
C LYS A 82 6.11 -18.89 10.88
N GLN A 83 5.66 -17.97 10.03
CA GLN A 83 6.43 -17.49 8.90
C GLN A 83 7.28 -16.26 9.21
N LEU A 84 6.81 -15.35 10.09
CA LEU A 84 7.44 -14.05 10.30
C LEU A 84 8.06 -13.84 11.68
N GLU A 85 7.64 -14.54 12.75
CA GLU A 85 8.29 -14.36 14.07
C GLU A 85 9.78 -14.74 13.99
N GLY A 86 10.63 -13.86 14.54
CA GLY A 86 12.08 -13.96 14.45
C GLY A 86 12.71 -13.41 13.16
N SER A 87 11.91 -13.04 12.15
CA SER A 87 12.41 -12.37 10.95
C SER A 87 12.64 -10.87 11.20
N ARG A 88 13.28 -10.20 10.25
CA ARG A 88 13.60 -8.77 10.31
C ARG A 88 12.83 -8.01 9.24
N LEU A 89 12.05 -7.01 9.64
CA LEU A 89 11.46 -6.04 8.70
C LEU A 89 12.59 -5.24 8.06
N SER A 90 12.81 -5.42 6.76
CA SER A 90 13.92 -4.86 5.99
C SER A 90 13.52 -3.70 5.09
N SER A 91 12.30 -3.72 4.54
CA SER A 91 11.82 -2.64 3.68
C SER A 91 10.31 -2.50 3.68
N ILE A 92 9.83 -1.31 3.29
CA ILE A 92 8.42 -1.02 3.02
C ILE A 92 8.33 -0.34 1.66
N GLU A 93 7.60 -0.94 0.74
CA GLU A 93 7.45 -0.50 -0.64
C GLU A 93 6.02 -0.07 -0.92
N GLN A 94 5.86 0.90 -1.83
CA GLN A 94 4.58 1.30 -2.42
C GLN A 94 4.72 1.24 -3.94
N PRO A 95 4.55 0.07 -4.55
CA PRO A 95 4.64 -0.07 -5.99
C PRO A 95 3.57 0.75 -6.72
N ASP A 96 3.97 1.34 -7.84
CA ASP A 96 3.12 2.06 -8.80
C ASP A 96 2.29 3.21 -8.21
N PHE A 97 2.72 3.75 -7.07
CA PHE A 97 2.00 4.83 -6.38
C PHE A 97 0.53 4.48 -6.11
N ASP A 98 0.27 3.21 -5.79
CA ASP A 98 -1.07 2.71 -5.53
C ASP A 98 -1.41 2.69 -4.03
N ARG A 99 -2.68 2.45 -3.68
CA ARG A 99 -3.15 2.24 -2.30
C ARG A 99 -2.81 0.82 -1.83
N PHE A 100 -1.52 0.56 -1.78
CA PHE A 100 -0.92 -0.72 -1.50
C PHE A 100 0.42 -0.53 -0.82
N LEU A 101 0.69 -1.29 0.24
CA LEU A 101 2.01 -1.37 0.85
C LEU A 101 2.47 -2.82 0.94
N LYS A 102 3.75 -3.03 0.63
CA LYS A 102 4.43 -4.31 0.74
C LYS A 102 5.52 -4.20 1.80
N PHE A 103 5.41 -5.00 2.84
CA PHE A 103 6.36 -5.09 3.93
C PHE A 103 7.23 -6.33 3.73
N ASN A 104 8.53 -6.15 3.56
CA ASN A 104 9.47 -7.24 3.33
C ASN A 104 10.15 -7.65 4.63
N PHE A 105 10.12 -8.95 4.91
CA PHE A 105 10.67 -9.56 6.10
C PHE A 105 11.73 -10.59 5.71
N ASP A 106 12.96 -10.35 6.15
CA ASP A 106 14.10 -11.19 5.86
C ASP A 106 14.37 -12.16 7.02
N ARG A 107 14.63 -13.40 6.67
CA ARG A 107 15.11 -14.44 7.61
C ARG A 107 16.38 -15.06 7.03
N ILE A 108 17.38 -15.21 7.89
CA ILE A 108 18.60 -15.96 7.54
C ILE A 108 18.35 -17.42 7.92
N GLU A 109 18.43 -18.32 6.95
CA GLU A 109 18.35 -19.75 7.16
C GLU A 109 19.73 -20.38 7.36
N ALA A 110 19.73 -21.67 7.70
CA ALA A 110 20.95 -22.46 7.79
C ALA A 110 21.75 -22.36 6.47
N GLY A 111 23.05 -22.07 6.57
CA GLY A 111 23.90 -21.81 5.41
C GLY A 111 23.96 -20.36 4.95
N GLY A 112 23.33 -19.42 5.66
CA GLY A 112 23.44 -17.99 5.38
C GLY A 112 22.53 -17.48 4.24
N LYS A 113 21.66 -18.32 3.69
CA LYS A 113 20.69 -17.91 2.66
C LYS A 113 19.64 -16.98 3.29
N ILE A 114 19.42 -15.84 2.66
CA ILE A 114 18.34 -14.92 3.04
C ILE A 114 17.08 -15.31 2.27
N ILE A 115 16.00 -15.53 3.01
CA ILE A 115 14.65 -15.69 2.46
C ILE A 115 13.83 -14.49 2.83
N THR A 116 13.21 -13.87 1.82
CA THR A 116 12.34 -12.70 1.99
C THR A 116 10.89 -13.11 1.82
N LYS A 117 10.06 -12.85 2.85
CA LYS A 117 8.62 -12.97 2.76
C LYS A 117 7.98 -11.59 2.80
N SER A 118 6.92 -11.41 2.03
CA SER A 118 6.27 -10.12 1.89
C SER A 118 4.86 -10.16 2.44
N LEU A 119 4.56 -9.24 3.34
CA LEU A 119 3.20 -8.99 3.82
C LEU A 119 2.61 -7.82 3.04
N CYS A 120 1.64 -8.13 2.21
CA CYS A 120 1.00 -7.23 1.27
C CYS A 120 -0.30 -6.69 1.86
N MET A 121 -0.39 -5.39 2.11
CA MET A 121 -1.61 -4.72 2.56
C MET A 121 -2.28 -3.98 1.42
N GLU A 122 -3.45 -4.44 1.02
CA GLU A 122 -4.33 -3.79 0.06
C GLU A 122 -5.26 -2.83 0.78
N LEU A 123 -5.07 -1.52 0.56
CA LEU A 123 -5.81 -0.43 1.21
C LEU A 123 -6.98 0.07 0.37
N ILE A 124 -7.57 -0.81 -0.44
CA ILE A 124 -8.72 -0.50 -1.29
C ILE A 124 -9.99 -0.63 -0.44
N PRO A 125 -10.78 0.46 -0.24
CA PRO A 125 -11.92 0.44 0.68
C PRO A 125 -12.96 -0.65 0.40
N SER A 126 -13.23 -0.95 -0.87
CA SER A 126 -14.19 -1.99 -1.27
C SER A 126 -13.65 -3.41 -1.11
N ALA A 127 -12.34 -3.57 -0.93
CA ALA A 127 -11.68 -4.86 -0.95
C ALA A 127 -10.38 -4.91 -0.15
N PRO A 128 -10.35 -4.40 1.10
CA PRO A 128 -9.13 -4.40 1.89
C PRO A 128 -8.75 -5.84 2.25
N ASN A 129 -7.43 -6.13 2.19
CA ASN A 129 -6.93 -7.45 2.54
C ASN A 129 -5.47 -7.40 2.99
N LEU A 130 -5.05 -8.40 3.72
CA LEU A 130 -3.68 -8.63 4.14
C LEU A 130 -3.24 -10.02 3.66
N ILE A 131 -2.21 -10.07 2.82
CA ILE A 131 -1.78 -11.28 2.11
C ILE A 131 -0.29 -11.52 2.41
N LEU A 132 0.06 -12.73 2.83
CA LEU A 132 1.45 -13.14 2.99
C LEU A 132 1.90 -13.89 1.74
N THR A 133 3.05 -13.48 1.19
CA THR A 133 3.62 -14.08 -0.03
C THR A 133 5.10 -14.38 0.13
N GLU A 134 5.59 -15.32 -0.67
CA GLU A 134 7.00 -15.59 -0.93
C GLU A 134 7.16 -15.79 -2.44
N ASP A 135 8.12 -15.12 -3.07
CA ASP A 135 8.37 -15.18 -4.52
C ASP A 135 7.11 -15.00 -5.38
N ASN A 136 6.24 -14.05 -5.00
CA ASN A 136 4.93 -13.79 -5.61
C ASN A 136 3.92 -14.98 -5.55
N VAL A 137 4.17 -15.98 -4.71
CA VAL A 137 3.22 -17.06 -4.42
C VAL A 137 2.55 -16.78 -3.07
N ILE A 138 1.24 -16.93 -2.99
CA ILE A 138 0.48 -16.73 -1.77
C ILE A 138 0.79 -17.86 -0.78
N ILE A 139 1.29 -17.51 0.40
CA ILE A 139 1.39 -18.42 1.54
C ILE A 139 0.04 -18.50 2.24
N ASP A 140 -0.56 -17.31 2.50
CA ASP A 140 -1.88 -17.20 3.10
C ASP A 140 -2.47 -15.78 2.93
N ALA A 141 -3.78 -15.63 3.21
CA ALA A 141 -4.47 -14.35 3.17
C ALA A 141 -5.50 -14.24 4.29
N CYS A 142 -5.68 -13.03 4.83
CA CYS A 142 -6.69 -12.73 5.85
C CYS A 142 -8.10 -13.04 5.34
N LEU A 143 -8.40 -12.63 4.11
CA LEU A 143 -9.63 -12.97 3.40
C LEU A 143 -9.28 -13.82 2.18
N ARG A 144 -9.53 -15.12 2.30
CA ARG A 144 -9.37 -16.10 1.21
C ARG A 144 -10.60 -16.11 0.30
N GLY A 145 -10.44 -16.57 -0.92
CA GLY A 145 -11.53 -16.82 -1.87
C GLY A 145 -11.24 -16.29 -3.26
N LYS A 146 -12.24 -16.46 -4.14
CA LYS A 146 -12.23 -15.86 -5.48
C LYS A 146 -12.77 -14.44 -5.37
N LYS A 147 -11.99 -13.46 -5.82
CA LYS A 147 -12.37 -12.06 -5.82
C LYS A 147 -12.06 -11.45 -7.17
N MET A 148 -13.11 -11.07 -7.90
CA MET A 148 -13.00 -10.69 -9.30
C MET A 148 -12.38 -11.84 -10.13
N GLU A 149 -11.29 -11.58 -10.87
CA GLU A 149 -10.62 -12.59 -11.69
C GLU A 149 -9.46 -13.30 -10.99
N ARG A 150 -9.19 -12.97 -9.72
CA ARG A 150 -8.07 -13.53 -8.96
C ARG A 150 -8.51 -14.47 -7.85
N ILE A 151 -7.68 -15.47 -7.58
CA ILE A 151 -7.90 -16.45 -6.51
C ILE A 151 -6.89 -16.17 -5.39
N LEU A 152 -7.40 -15.79 -4.22
CA LEU A 152 -6.60 -15.57 -3.02
C LEU A 152 -6.60 -16.84 -2.16
N ALA A 153 -5.72 -17.76 -2.47
CA ALA A 153 -5.57 -19.04 -1.78
C ALA A 153 -4.10 -19.46 -1.72
N PRO A 154 -3.69 -20.23 -0.70
CA PRO A 154 -2.33 -20.76 -0.61
C PRO A 154 -1.88 -21.47 -1.88
N GLY A 155 -0.63 -21.26 -2.29
CA GLY A 155 -0.02 -21.85 -3.47
C GLY A 155 -0.44 -21.21 -4.80
N LYS A 156 -1.29 -20.20 -4.81
CA LYS A 156 -1.66 -19.48 -6.04
C LYS A 156 -0.74 -18.27 -6.25
N PRO A 157 -0.48 -17.89 -7.51
CA PRO A 157 0.24 -16.66 -7.82
C PRO A 157 -0.49 -15.45 -7.21
N TYR A 158 0.27 -14.56 -6.60
CA TYR A 158 -0.27 -13.30 -6.12
C TYR A 158 -0.35 -12.30 -7.26
N VAL A 159 -1.56 -11.95 -7.63
CA VAL A 159 -1.86 -10.86 -8.56
C VAL A 159 -2.45 -9.72 -7.76
N ARG A 160 -1.77 -8.56 -7.77
CA ARG A 160 -2.26 -7.37 -7.09
C ARG A 160 -3.55 -6.88 -7.75
N ASN A 161 -4.49 -6.42 -6.94
CA ASN A 161 -5.65 -5.70 -7.44
C ASN A 161 -5.24 -4.25 -7.75
N SER A 162 -4.61 -4.06 -8.90
CA SER A 162 -4.19 -2.74 -9.38
C SER A 162 -4.95 -2.37 -10.64
N TYR A 163 -5.14 -1.08 -10.85
CA TYR A 163 -5.53 -0.56 -12.15
C TYR A 163 -4.29 -0.61 -13.07
N ALA A 164 -3.95 -1.81 -13.55
CA ALA A 164 -2.69 -2.12 -14.22
C ALA A 164 -2.41 -1.30 -15.50
N SER A 165 -3.40 -0.56 -16.00
CA SER A 165 -3.30 0.27 -17.20
C SER A 165 -2.89 1.72 -16.94
N ARG A 166 -2.78 2.14 -15.67
CA ARG A 166 -2.47 3.52 -15.32
C ARG A 166 -1.01 3.71 -14.96
N ASN A 167 -0.48 4.87 -15.31
CA ASN A 167 0.93 5.20 -15.08
C ASN A 167 1.21 5.64 -13.64
N ASN A 168 2.42 5.35 -13.16
CA ASN A 168 2.93 5.95 -11.93
C ASN A 168 3.52 7.33 -12.28
N PHE A 169 2.82 8.41 -11.92
CA PHE A 169 3.24 9.76 -12.27
C PHE A 169 4.61 10.17 -11.69
N LEU A 170 5.05 9.53 -10.60
CA LEU A 170 6.38 9.78 -10.00
C LEU A 170 7.55 9.35 -10.89
N LEU A 171 7.28 8.57 -11.95
CA LEU A 171 8.29 8.10 -12.89
C LEU A 171 8.47 9.05 -14.08
N PHE A 172 7.64 10.09 -14.20
CA PHE A 172 7.64 11.01 -15.31
C PHE A 172 8.15 12.40 -14.90
N SER A 173 8.93 13.03 -15.76
CA SER A 173 9.26 14.44 -15.65
C SER A 173 8.04 15.31 -16.02
N ALA A 174 8.09 16.60 -15.68
CA ALA A 174 7.02 17.53 -16.05
C ALA A 174 6.86 17.62 -17.58
N GLU A 175 7.97 17.56 -18.34
CA GLU A 175 7.99 17.61 -19.80
C GLU A 175 7.31 16.36 -20.39
N GLU A 176 7.59 15.18 -19.86
CA GLU A 176 6.95 13.93 -20.30
C GLU A 176 5.46 13.92 -20.00
N ILE A 177 5.03 14.42 -18.83
CA ILE A 177 3.61 14.58 -18.50
C ILE A 177 2.92 15.53 -19.48
N LEU A 178 3.58 16.66 -19.82
CA LEU A 178 3.06 17.60 -20.83
C LEU A 178 2.96 16.96 -22.22
N GLN A 179 3.91 16.12 -22.61
CA GLN A 179 3.84 15.37 -23.86
C GLN A 179 2.66 14.40 -23.87
N ILE A 180 2.49 13.60 -22.80
CA ILE A 180 1.35 12.68 -22.67
C ILE A 180 0.03 13.46 -22.77
N LEU A 181 -0.02 14.64 -22.16
CA LEU A 181 -1.18 15.53 -22.19
C LEU A 181 -1.46 16.08 -23.60
N LYS A 182 -0.42 16.46 -24.34
CA LYS A 182 -0.53 16.97 -25.72
C LYS A 182 -0.93 15.88 -26.72
N PHE A 183 -0.45 14.65 -26.54
CA PHE A 183 -0.74 13.50 -27.43
C PHE A 183 -2.00 12.74 -27.03
N GLY A 184 -2.39 12.79 -25.74
CA GLY A 184 -3.67 12.26 -25.31
C GLY A 184 -4.78 13.07 -25.95
N GLN A 185 -5.50 12.47 -26.89
CA GLN A 185 -6.69 13.10 -27.46
C GLN A 185 -7.71 13.30 -26.33
N LEU A 186 -7.76 14.52 -25.80
CA LEU A 186 -8.78 14.95 -24.84
C LEU A 186 -10.09 15.19 -25.62
N GLN A 187 -10.62 14.10 -26.16
CA GLN A 187 -11.95 14.11 -26.72
C GLN A 187 -12.94 14.19 -25.56
N ASP A 188 -13.50 15.36 -25.33
CA ASP A 188 -14.65 15.62 -24.43
C ASP A 188 -14.51 15.30 -22.94
N SER A 189 -13.32 14.93 -22.44
CA SER A 189 -13.09 14.68 -21.02
C SER A 189 -12.46 15.88 -20.31
N SER A 190 -12.85 16.12 -19.06
CA SER A 190 -12.20 17.13 -18.22
C SER A 190 -10.75 16.74 -17.93
N VAL A 191 -9.88 17.72 -17.64
CA VAL A 191 -8.49 17.49 -17.21
C VAL A 191 -8.45 16.54 -16.00
N GLN A 192 -9.41 16.69 -15.10
CA GLN A 192 -9.55 15.84 -13.93
C GLN A 192 -9.80 14.37 -14.31
N GLN A 193 -10.71 14.11 -15.22
CA GLN A 193 -10.99 12.75 -15.69
C GLN A 193 -9.78 12.15 -16.38
N TRP A 194 -9.09 12.93 -17.22
CA TRP A 194 -7.86 12.50 -17.86
C TRP A 194 -6.78 12.10 -16.85
N ILE A 195 -6.56 12.89 -15.77
CA ILE A 195 -5.63 12.54 -14.70
C ILE A 195 -6.01 11.20 -14.07
N PHE A 196 -7.30 10.98 -13.77
CA PHE A 196 -7.76 9.74 -13.19
C PHE A 196 -7.57 8.52 -14.08
N ASP A 197 -7.75 8.70 -15.38
CA ASP A 197 -7.63 7.61 -16.36
C ASP A 197 -6.18 7.30 -16.71
N THR A 198 -5.31 8.30 -16.64
CA THR A 198 -3.90 8.19 -17.03
C THR A 198 -2.99 7.73 -15.89
N PHE A 199 -3.23 8.22 -14.67
CA PHE A 199 -2.31 8.01 -13.54
C PHE A 199 -2.94 7.26 -12.38
N ASN A 200 -2.15 6.38 -11.77
CA ASN A 200 -2.53 5.71 -10.53
C ASN A 200 -2.54 6.68 -9.35
N GLY A 201 -3.39 6.39 -8.39
CA GLY A 201 -3.30 6.97 -7.06
C GLY A 201 -3.92 8.34 -6.87
N PHE A 202 -4.45 8.96 -7.92
CA PHE A 202 -5.19 10.19 -7.76
C PHE A 202 -6.58 9.95 -7.17
N SER A 203 -6.88 10.65 -6.09
CA SER A 203 -8.24 10.78 -5.52
C SER A 203 -8.86 12.10 -6.00
N SER A 204 -10.19 12.22 -5.91
CA SER A 204 -10.86 13.50 -6.17
C SER A 204 -10.29 14.63 -5.31
N PHE A 205 -10.02 14.34 -4.02
CA PHE A 205 -9.40 15.31 -3.12
C PHE A 205 -8.02 15.78 -3.60
N LEU A 206 -7.15 14.84 -4.02
CA LEU A 206 -5.81 15.20 -4.53
C LEU A 206 -5.89 16.00 -5.82
N ALA A 207 -6.83 15.68 -6.71
CA ALA A 207 -7.05 16.44 -7.94
C ALA A 207 -7.59 17.83 -7.64
N GLU A 208 -8.56 17.98 -6.75
CA GLU A 208 -9.09 19.29 -6.33
C GLU A 208 -8.00 20.18 -5.72
N GLU A 209 -7.15 19.61 -4.86
CA GLU A 209 -6.01 20.33 -4.27
C GLU A 209 -5.00 20.76 -5.34
N LEU A 210 -4.71 19.90 -6.33
CA LEU A 210 -3.84 20.22 -7.47
C LEU A 210 -4.40 21.41 -8.25
N PHE A 211 -5.67 21.39 -8.60
CA PHE A 211 -6.33 22.47 -9.35
C PHE A 211 -6.37 23.77 -8.55
N SER A 212 -6.66 23.69 -7.25
CA SER A 212 -6.65 24.85 -6.36
C SER A 212 -5.29 25.54 -6.31
N ARG A 213 -4.21 24.76 -6.20
CA ARG A 213 -2.84 25.30 -6.13
C ARG A 213 -2.34 25.83 -7.48
N THR A 214 -2.68 25.17 -8.57
CA THR A 214 -2.25 25.57 -9.92
C THR A 214 -3.12 26.65 -10.53
N LYS A 215 -4.28 26.95 -9.94
CA LYS A 215 -5.30 27.87 -10.46
C LYS A 215 -5.83 27.47 -11.87
N ILE A 216 -5.61 26.23 -12.27
CA ILE A 216 -6.14 25.66 -13.50
C ILE A 216 -7.61 25.32 -13.28
N LYS A 217 -8.50 25.80 -14.14
CA LYS A 217 -9.91 25.41 -14.10
C LYS A 217 -10.04 23.95 -14.55
N ALA A 218 -10.84 23.16 -13.83
CA ALA A 218 -11.11 21.76 -14.16
C ALA A 218 -11.89 21.56 -15.49
N ASP A 219 -12.33 22.64 -16.13
CA ASP A 219 -13.17 22.66 -17.30
C ASP A 219 -12.40 22.39 -18.61
N PRO A 220 -13.00 21.67 -19.60
CA PRO A 220 -12.38 21.37 -20.90
C PRO A 220 -11.94 22.61 -21.70
N VAL A 221 -12.53 23.76 -21.43
CA VAL A 221 -12.28 25.02 -22.15
C VAL A 221 -10.90 25.64 -21.83
N SER A 222 -10.20 25.21 -20.81
CA SER A 222 -8.94 25.85 -20.37
C SER A 222 -7.69 25.45 -21.15
N TYR A 223 -7.81 24.59 -22.15
CA TYR A 223 -6.67 24.16 -23.00
C TYR A 223 -6.15 25.22 -23.95
N THR A 224 -6.95 26.18 -24.32
CA THR A 224 -6.53 27.27 -25.20
C THR A 224 -5.47 28.19 -24.58
N HIS A 225 -5.41 28.27 -23.25
CA HIS A 225 -4.44 29.12 -22.57
C HIS A 225 -3.05 28.48 -22.38
N LEU A 226 -2.92 27.15 -22.42
CA LEU A 226 -1.61 26.49 -22.37
C LEU A 226 -0.81 26.63 -23.68
N ARG A 227 -1.48 26.93 -24.81
CA ARG A 227 -0.84 27.20 -26.10
C ARG A 227 -0.33 28.65 -26.25
N ALA A 228 -0.77 29.57 -25.41
CA ALA A 228 -0.48 31.00 -25.57
C ALA A 228 0.84 31.46 -24.91
N HIS A 229 1.55 30.60 -24.20
CA HIS A 229 2.82 30.94 -23.57
C HIS A 229 4.06 30.39 -24.28
N GLU A 230 3.92 29.86 -25.51
CA GLU A 230 5.03 29.36 -26.34
C GLU A 230 5.36 30.28 -27.54
N THR A 231 5.07 31.62 -27.48
CA THR A 231 5.54 32.61 -28.46
C THR A 231 6.47 33.62 -27.82
#